data_1006f2772942c166bad7c67804edeabb
#
_entry.id   1006f2772942c166bad7c67804edeabb
#
_cell.length_a   1.000
_cell.length_b   1.000
_cell.length_c   1.000
_cell.angle_alpha   90.00
_cell.angle_beta   90.00
_cell.angle_gamma   90.00
#
_symmetry.space_group_name_H-M   'P 1'
#
loop_
_entity.id
_entity.type
_entity.pdbx_description
1 polymer ?
#
loop_
_entity_poly.entity_id
_entity_poly.type
_entity_poly.pdbx_seq_one_letter_code
_entity_poly.pdbx_strand_id
1 'polypeptide(L)'
;MANDLDMNRIPQHIAIIMDGNGRWATERGKERSFGHQAGVETVRRITSECTRLGVKYLTLYTFSTENWNRPADEVAALMGLVLTSLEDEIFMKNNVRFRVIGDIKRLPQQVQDKLWQTMEHTAQNDAMTMVVALSYSSRWEIVNAMKETVFEALTNGSCPTGSYYELEKQLTEENFSRHLDTYFMPDPELLTDTLLVFDLLPLFVRAHGCARAPYGEGEPRKAEHCLQRDPRHPGRHNA
;
A
#
# COMPACT_ATOMS: atom_id res chain seq x y z
N MET A 1 -21.02 26.22 -2.40
CA MET A 1 -20.77 26.11 -0.97
C MET A 1 -19.36 25.58 -0.81
N ALA A 2 -18.44 26.49 -0.50
CA ALA A 2 -17.03 26.17 -0.31
C ALA A 2 -16.83 25.50 1.05
N ASN A 3 -16.06 24.56 1.07
CA ASN A 3 -15.70 23.53 1.99
C ASN A 3 -15.25 23.99 3.36
N ASP A 4 -15.92 23.51 4.37
CA ASP A 4 -15.45 23.50 5.75
C ASP A 4 -14.58 22.24 6.01
N LEU A 5 -13.48 22.08 5.25
CA LEU A 5 -12.45 21.13 5.62
C LEU A 5 -11.62 21.72 6.75
N ASP A 6 -11.60 21.06 7.88
CA ASP A 6 -10.68 21.41 8.94
C ASP A 6 -9.25 20.95 8.55
N MET A 7 -8.46 21.89 8.06
CA MET A 7 -7.08 21.64 7.62
C MET A 7 -6.17 21.13 8.76
N ASN A 8 -6.58 21.31 10.04
CA ASN A 8 -5.84 20.79 11.19
C ASN A 8 -6.09 19.29 11.44
N ARG A 9 -7.04 18.69 10.71
CA ARG A 9 -7.47 17.29 10.86
C ARG A 9 -7.21 16.43 9.63
N ILE A 10 -6.36 16.89 8.71
CA ILE A 10 -5.94 16.10 7.56
C ILE A 10 -5.06 14.96 8.04
N PRO A 11 -5.35 13.69 7.65
CA PRO A 11 -4.51 12.55 7.98
C PRO A 11 -3.08 12.73 7.46
N GLN A 12 -2.09 12.34 8.24
CA GLN A 12 -0.71 12.33 7.77
C GLN A 12 -0.46 11.19 6.77
N HIS A 13 -1.12 10.06 6.96
CA HIS A 13 -0.97 8.88 6.11
C HIS A 13 -2.33 8.35 5.67
N ILE A 14 -2.52 8.29 4.35
CA ILE A 14 -3.69 7.70 3.71
C ILE A 14 -3.24 6.45 2.94
N ALA A 15 -3.94 5.34 3.12
CA ALA A 15 -3.70 4.11 2.37
C ALA A 15 -4.94 3.73 1.54
N ILE A 16 -4.71 3.33 0.28
CA ILE A 16 -5.78 3.01 -0.68
C ILE A 16 -5.53 1.62 -1.26
N ILE A 17 -6.55 0.77 -1.16
CA ILE A 17 -6.54 -0.54 -1.81
C ILE A 17 -7.07 -0.36 -3.23
N MET A 18 -6.22 -0.65 -4.22
CA MET A 18 -6.54 -0.50 -5.65
C MET A 18 -7.34 -1.70 -6.17
N ASP A 19 -8.48 -2.00 -5.52
CA ASP A 19 -9.37 -3.11 -5.89
C ASP A 19 -10.65 -2.61 -6.57
N GLY A 20 -11.34 -3.53 -7.24
CA GLY A 20 -12.64 -3.28 -7.88
C GLY A 20 -12.58 -2.66 -9.27
N ASN A 21 -11.45 -2.15 -9.74
CA ASN A 21 -11.32 -1.48 -11.05
C ASN A 21 -11.81 -2.34 -12.22
N GLY A 22 -11.48 -3.65 -12.22
CA GLY A 22 -11.96 -4.59 -13.25
C GLY A 22 -13.47 -4.82 -13.18
N ARG A 23 -14.05 -4.94 -11.98
CA ARG A 23 -15.51 -5.09 -11.78
C ARG A 23 -16.25 -3.84 -12.23
N TRP A 24 -15.76 -2.68 -11.84
CA TRP A 24 -16.28 -1.37 -12.24
C TRP A 24 -16.38 -1.22 -13.77
N ALA A 25 -15.35 -1.67 -14.52
CA ALA A 25 -15.36 -1.67 -15.98
C ALA A 25 -16.39 -2.65 -16.55
N THR A 26 -16.44 -3.89 -16.02
CA THR A 26 -17.36 -4.93 -16.47
C THR A 26 -18.83 -4.53 -16.27
N GLU A 27 -19.19 -3.91 -15.16
CA GLU A 27 -20.54 -3.37 -14.89
C GLU A 27 -20.96 -2.29 -15.90
N ARG A 28 -19.98 -1.65 -16.56
CA ARG A 28 -20.19 -0.65 -17.62
C ARG A 28 -20.02 -1.22 -19.04
N GLY A 29 -19.98 -2.54 -19.18
CA GLY A 29 -19.81 -3.22 -20.46
C GLY A 29 -18.44 -2.99 -21.12
N LYS A 30 -17.41 -2.69 -20.28
CA LYS A 30 -16.03 -2.46 -20.72
C LYS A 30 -15.13 -3.63 -20.32
N GLU A 31 -14.01 -3.77 -21.00
CA GLU A 31 -12.97 -4.73 -20.61
C GLU A 31 -12.32 -4.36 -19.27
N ARG A 32 -11.82 -5.36 -18.54
CA ARG A 32 -11.15 -5.15 -17.23
C ARG A 32 -9.95 -4.20 -17.33
N SER A 33 -9.21 -4.27 -18.45
CA SER A 33 -8.08 -3.39 -18.78
C SER A 33 -8.46 -1.90 -18.77
N PHE A 34 -9.65 -1.57 -19.27
CA PHE A 34 -10.18 -0.20 -19.21
C PHE A 34 -10.33 0.31 -17.78
N GLY A 35 -10.77 -0.56 -16.86
CA GLY A 35 -10.89 -0.21 -15.45
C GLY A 35 -9.53 0.08 -14.80
N HIS A 36 -8.53 -0.69 -15.16
CA HIS A 36 -7.17 -0.47 -14.65
C HIS A 36 -6.58 0.86 -15.15
N GLN A 37 -6.80 1.22 -16.42
CA GLN A 37 -6.39 2.52 -16.97
C GLN A 37 -7.11 3.69 -16.27
N ALA A 38 -8.42 3.56 -16.04
CA ALA A 38 -9.18 4.55 -15.28
C ALA A 38 -8.65 4.68 -13.83
N GLY A 39 -8.18 3.58 -13.25
CA GLY A 39 -7.50 3.56 -11.94
C GLY A 39 -6.24 4.44 -11.92
N VAL A 40 -5.41 4.38 -12.96
CA VAL A 40 -4.20 5.22 -13.09
C VAL A 40 -4.56 6.71 -13.09
N GLU A 41 -5.58 7.09 -13.85
CA GLU A 41 -6.02 8.49 -13.88
C GLU A 41 -6.56 8.95 -12.51
N THR A 42 -7.25 8.06 -11.80
CA THR A 42 -7.69 8.32 -10.43
C THR A 42 -6.50 8.53 -9.49
N VAL A 43 -5.45 7.72 -9.60
CA VAL A 43 -4.21 7.87 -8.81
C VAL A 43 -3.57 9.24 -9.06
N ARG A 44 -3.50 9.71 -10.31
CA ARG A 44 -2.97 11.05 -10.64
C ARG A 44 -3.73 12.16 -9.92
N ARG A 45 -5.06 12.10 -9.94
CA ARG A 45 -5.93 13.07 -9.28
C ARG A 45 -5.78 13.04 -7.76
N ILE A 46 -5.77 11.83 -7.17
CA ILE A 46 -5.59 11.64 -5.73
C ILE A 46 -4.22 12.17 -5.30
N THR A 47 -3.16 11.86 -6.05
CA THR A 47 -1.80 12.34 -5.77
C THR A 47 -1.77 13.85 -5.66
N SER A 48 -2.30 14.53 -6.66
CA SER A 48 -2.33 15.99 -6.68
C SER A 48 -3.15 16.57 -5.52
N GLU A 49 -4.29 15.96 -5.20
CA GLU A 49 -5.17 16.44 -4.13
C GLU A 49 -4.58 16.13 -2.73
N CYS A 50 -4.02 14.96 -2.50
CA CYS A 50 -3.34 14.63 -1.25
C CYS A 50 -2.16 15.58 -1.00
N THR A 51 -1.36 15.88 -2.03
CA THR A 51 -0.26 16.84 -1.92
C THR A 51 -0.79 18.24 -1.58
N ARG A 52 -1.85 18.68 -2.26
CA ARG A 52 -2.49 20.01 -2.00
C ARG A 52 -3.00 20.11 -0.56
N LEU A 53 -3.51 19.03 0.00
CA LEU A 53 -4.03 18.96 1.38
C LEU A 53 -2.92 18.83 2.44
N GLY A 54 -1.68 18.58 2.04
CA GLY A 54 -0.55 18.42 2.96
C GLY A 54 -0.40 17.03 3.57
N VAL A 55 -1.06 16.01 2.99
CA VAL A 55 -0.82 14.59 3.33
C VAL A 55 0.65 14.27 3.17
N LYS A 56 1.25 13.56 4.12
CA LYS A 56 2.67 13.24 4.11
C LYS A 56 2.99 11.91 3.45
N TYR A 57 2.09 10.93 3.60
CA TYR A 57 2.24 9.59 3.03
C TYR A 57 0.96 9.15 2.32
N LEU A 58 1.11 8.65 1.10
CA LEU A 58 0.02 8.03 0.34
C LEU A 58 0.45 6.62 -0.07
N THR A 59 -0.13 5.60 0.57
CA THR A 59 0.15 4.20 0.23
C THR A 59 -0.91 3.66 -0.72
N LEU A 60 -0.47 3.04 -1.82
CA LEU A 60 -1.31 2.40 -2.83
C LEU A 60 -1.04 0.89 -2.84
N TYR A 61 -2.01 0.07 -2.41
CA TYR A 61 -1.93 -1.39 -2.54
C TYR A 61 -2.39 -1.78 -3.94
N THR A 62 -1.44 -2.04 -4.84
CA THR A 62 -1.71 -2.22 -6.27
C THR A 62 -1.62 -3.66 -6.75
N PHE A 63 -0.63 -4.44 -6.26
CA PHE A 63 -0.42 -5.83 -6.67
C PHE A 63 0.04 -6.68 -5.48
N SER A 64 -0.83 -7.61 -5.03
CA SER A 64 -0.53 -8.49 -3.92
C SER A 64 0.24 -9.75 -4.35
N THR A 65 0.85 -10.45 -3.38
CA THR A 65 1.50 -11.74 -3.64
C THR A 65 0.54 -12.79 -4.20
N GLU A 66 -0.74 -12.73 -3.87
CA GLU A 66 -1.78 -13.62 -4.37
C GLU A 66 -2.12 -13.34 -5.85
N ASN A 67 -1.89 -12.14 -6.34
CA ASN A 67 -2.17 -11.76 -7.73
C ASN A 67 -1.28 -12.51 -8.74
N TRP A 68 -0.17 -13.08 -8.31
CA TRP A 68 0.65 -13.96 -9.15
C TRP A 68 -0.08 -15.23 -9.60
N ASN A 69 -1.17 -15.62 -8.92
CA ASN A 69 -2.01 -16.76 -9.30
C ASN A 69 -3.03 -16.44 -10.40
N ARG A 70 -3.08 -15.19 -10.89
CA ARG A 70 -3.92 -14.80 -12.04
C ARG A 70 -3.37 -15.35 -13.35
N PRO A 71 -4.17 -15.40 -14.43
CA PRO A 71 -3.69 -15.75 -15.76
C PRO A 71 -2.47 -14.90 -16.16
N ALA A 72 -1.51 -15.53 -16.84
CA ALA A 72 -0.22 -14.91 -17.15
C ALA A 72 -0.36 -13.64 -18.03
N ASP A 73 -1.34 -13.63 -18.91
CA ASP A 73 -1.68 -12.48 -19.76
C ASP A 73 -2.23 -11.30 -18.93
N GLU A 74 -3.06 -11.56 -17.91
CA GLU A 74 -3.52 -10.51 -16.98
C GLU A 74 -2.36 -9.95 -16.15
N VAL A 75 -1.47 -10.82 -15.64
CA VAL A 75 -0.28 -10.39 -14.92
C VAL A 75 0.64 -9.54 -15.79
N ALA A 76 0.89 -9.97 -17.04
CA ALA A 76 1.72 -9.23 -17.98
C ALA A 76 1.11 -7.84 -18.30
N ALA A 77 -0.21 -7.77 -18.49
CA ALA A 77 -0.91 -6.50 -18.72
C ALA A 77 -0.79 -5.55 -17.51
N LEU A 78 -0.91 -6.07 -16.28
CA LEU A 78 -0.73 -5.28 -15.06
C LEU A 78 0.71 -4.77 -14.92
N MET A 79 1.72 -5.59 -15.22
CA MET A 79 3.13 -5.15 -15.22
C MET A 79 3.39 -4.08 -16.28
N GLY A 80 2.80 -4.21 -17.47
CA GLY A 80 2.84 -3.18 -18.52
C GLY A 80 2.19 -1.87 -18.05
N LEU A 81 1.09 -1.95 -17.32
CA LEU A 81 0.44 -0.78 -16.75
C LEU A 81 1.31 -0.09 -15.70
N VAL A 82 1.99 -0.84 -14.83
CA VAL A 82 2.96 -0.28 -13.88
C VAL A 82 4.03 0.53 -14.62
N LEU A 83 4.63 -0.05 -15.67
CA LEU A 83 5.66 0.63 -16.47
C LEU A 83 5.16 1.95 -17.09
N THR A 84 3.93 1.96 -17.61
CA THR A 84 3.36 3.14 -18.26
C THR A 84 2.80 4.17 -17.28
N SER A 85 2.48 3.79 -16.04
CA SER A 85 1.94 4.69 -15.02
C SER A 85 3.01 5.44 -14.23
N LEU A 86 4.26 5.00 -14.27
CA LEU A 86 5.40 5.64 -13.62
C LEU A 86 5.91 6.81 -14.47
N GLU A 87 5.06 7.83 -14.62
CA GLU A 87 5.40 9.06 -15.32
C GLU A 87 6.05 10.05 -14.34
N ASP A 88 7.31 10.33 -14.58
CA ASP A 88 8.09 11.24 -13.72
C ASP A 88 7.47 12.63 -13.61
N GLU A 89 6.74 13.08 -14.66
CA GLU A 89 6.15 14.42 -14.69
C GLU A 89 5.19 14.68 -13.53
N ILE A 90 4.33 13.72 -13.19
CA ILE A 90 3.35 13.92 -12.10
C ILE A 90 4.03 14.00 -10.73
N PHE A 91 5.10 13.22 -10.53
CA PHE A 91 5.87 13.23 -9.29
C PHE A 91 6.65 14.53 -9.14
N MET A 92 7.32 14.97 -10.21
CA MET A 92 8.11 16.20 -10.20
C MET A 92 7.21 17.45 -10.06
N LYS A 93 6.09 17.49 -10.78
CA LYS A 93 5.13 18.61 -10.72
C LYS A 93 4.54 18.81 -9.33
N ASN A 94 4.27 17.73 -8.62
CA ASN A 94 3.66 17.75 -7.28
C ASN A 94 4.72 17.66 -6.17
N ASN A 95 6.02 17.63 -6.48
CA ASN A 95 7.10 17.45 -5.51
C ASN A 95 6.91 16.19 -4.65
N VAL A 96 6.52 15.07 -5.29
CA VAL A 96 6.21 13.78 -4.65
C VAL A 96 7.41 12.86 -4.75
N ARG A 97 7.87 12.34 -3.61
CA ARG A 97 8.86 11.26 -3.54
C ARG A 97 8.18 9.93 -3.77
N PHE A 98 8.65 9.16 -4.75
CA PHE A 98 8.16 7.82 -5.03
C PHE A 98 8.95 6.76 -4.25
N ARG A 99 8.25 5.80 -3.64
CA ARG A 99 8.83 4.62 -3.02
C ARG A 99 8.00 3.39 -3.36
N VAL A 100 8.67 2.24 -3.30
CA VAL A 100 8.03 0.93 -3.52
C VAL A 100 8.35 0.00 -2.36
N ILE A 101 7.37 -0.82 -1.96
CA ILE A 101 7.50 -1.87 -0.94
C ILE A 101 7.04 -3.21 -1.50
N GLY A 102 7.56 -4.33 -0.96
CA GLY A 102 7.21 -5.69 -1.34
C GLY A 102 8.34 -6.44 -2.03
N ASP A 103 8.05 -7.64 -2.53
CA ASP A 103 9.03 -8.52 -3.20
C ASP A 103 9.34 -8.04 -4.62
N ILE A 104 10.13 -6.96 -4.71
CA ILE A 104 10.52 -6.33 -5.97
C ILE A 104 11.36 -7.29 -6.82
N LYS A 105 12.14 -8.17 -6.20
CA LYS A 105 13.00 -9.14 -6.91
C LYS A 105 12.19 -10.14 -7.75
N ARG A 106 10.92 -10.34 -7.43
CA ARG A 106 10.02 -11.20 -8.18
C ARG A 106 9.44 -10.54 -9.43
N LEU A 107 9.52 -9.22 -9.54
CA LEU A 107 9.02 -8.47 -10.69
C LEU A 107 9.92 -8.68 -11.93
N PRO A 108 9.39 -8.52 -13.16
CA PRO A 108 10.22 -8.49 -14.37
C PRO A 108 11.32 -7.43 -14.28
N GLN A 109 12.52 -7.72 -14.82
CA GLN A 109 13.68 -6.83 -14.72
C GLN A 109 13.38 -5.41 -15.20
N GLN A 110 12.67 -5.26 -16.32
CA GLN A 110 12.29 -3.94 -16.85
C GLN A 110 11.45 -3.12 -15.84
N VAL A 111 10.57 -3.78 -15.08
CA VAL A 111 9.78 -3.13 -14.03
C VAL A 111 10.69 -2.70 -12.89
N GLN A 112 11.59 -3.59 -12.45
CA GLN A 112 12.57 -3.27 -11.40
C GLN A 112 13.40 -2.05 -11.78
N ASP A 113 13.96 -2.02 -12.99
CA ASP A 113 14.82 -0.94 -13.47
C ASP A 113 14.05 0.40 -13.50
N LYS A 114 12.80 0.38 -13.98
CA LYS A 114 11.95 1.60 -14.01
C LYS A 114 11.60 2.09 -12.61
N LEU A 115 11.31 1.18 -11.67
CA LEU A 115 11.04 1.53 -10.26
C LEU A 115 12.26 2.21 -9.62
N TRP A 116 13.46 1.63 -9.80
CA TRP A 116 14.70 2.19 -9.27
C TRP A 116 14.99 3.57 -9.87
N GLN A 117 14.87 3.72 -11.19
CA GLN A 117 15.04 5.00 -11.87
C GLN A 117 14.09 6.06 -11.33
N THR A 118 12.80 5.73 -11.15
CA THR A 118 11.80 6.68 -10.64
C THR A 118 12.08 7.06 -9.19
N MET A 119 12.47 6.10 -8.33
CA MET A 119 12.86 6.39 -6.95
C MET A 119 14.06 7.31 -6.86
N GLU A 120 15.08 7.09 -7.69
CA GLU A 120 16.28 7.93 -7.74
C GLU A 120 15.95 9.35 -8.23
N HIS A 121 15.18 9.45 -9.31
CA HIS A 121 14.79 10.73 -9.89
C HIS A 121 13.96 11.60 -8.93
N THR A 122 13.11 10.98 -8.13
CA THR A 122 12.23 11.67 -7.17
C THR A 122 12.79 11.76 -5.74
N ALA A 123 14.04 11.31 -5.52
CA ALA A 123 14.60 11.17 -4.17
C ALA A 123 14.67 12.50 -3.38
N GLN A 124 14.79 13.64 -4.07
CA GLN A 124 14.88 14.97 -3.46
C GLN A 124 13.50 15.61 -3.22
N ASN A 125 12.42 15.02 -3.72
CA ASN A 125 11.08 15.53 -3.51
C ASN A 125 10.66 15.32 -2.05
N ASP A 126 9.92 16.27 -1.47
CA ASP A 126 9.63 16.30 -0.04
C ASP A 126 8.20 16.74 0.36
N ALA A 127 7.34 17.11 -0.60
CA ALA A 127 5.98 17.51 -0.27
C ALA A 127 5.14 16.34 0.26
N MET A 128 5.23 15.18 -0.39
CA MET A 128 4.56 13.94 -0.02
C MET A 128 5.39 12.73 -0.44
N THR A 129 5.35 11.64 0.30
CA THR A 129 5.90 10.34 -0.12
C THR A 129 4.76 9.45 -0.60
N MET A 130 4.79 9.07 -1.89
CA MET A 130 3.90 8.03 -2.42
C MET A 130 4.58 6.68 -2.31
N VAL A 131 3.91 5.72 -1.70
CA VAL A 131 4.38 4.35 -1.50
C VAL A 131 3.51 3.39 -2.29
N VAL A 132 4.09 2.66 -3.22
CA VAL A 132 3.36 1.67 -4.02
C VAL A 132 3.74 0.27 -3.57
N ALA A 133 2.76 -0.50 -3.10
CA ALA A 133 2.93 -1.89 -2.70
C ALA A 133 2.79 -2.81 -3.92
N LEU A 134 3.91 -3.42 -4.34
CA LEU A 134 4.00 -4.33 -5.50
C LEU A 134 4.53 -5.70 -5.06
N SER A 135 3.86 -6.77 -5.48
CA SER A 135 4.20 -8.13 -5.01
C SER A 135 4.26 -8.20 -3.48
N TYR A 136 3.34 -7.49 -2.82
CA TYR A 136 3.33 -7.26 -1.39
C TYR A 136 2.22 -8.06 -0.71
N SER A 137 2.52 -8.58 0.47
CA SER A 137 1.53 -8.95 1.49
C SER A 137 2.16 -8.79 2.88
N SER A 138 1.34 -8.47 3.88
CA SER A 138 1.82 -8.31 5.27
C SER A 138 2.49 -9.59 5.79
N ARG A 139 1.99 -10.78 5.41
CA ARG A 139 2.62 -12.06 5.80
C ARG A 139 4.00 -12.21 5.20
N TRP A 140 4.18 -11.83 3.94
CA TRP A 140 5.49 -11.86 3.29
C TRP A 140 6.44 -10.88 3.99
N GLU A 141 6.00 -9.66 4.25
CA GLU A 141 6.81 -8.63 4.91
C GLU A 141 7.26 -9.07 6.31
N ILE A 142 6.33 -9.59 7.14
CA ILE A 142 6.65 -10.11 8.48
C ILE A 142 7.72 -11.21 8.41
N VAL A 143 7.55 -12.18 7.52
CA VAL A 143 8.51 -13.28 7.36
C VAL A 143 9.86 -12.75 6.85
N ASN A 144 9.86 -11.79 5.92
CA ASN A 144 11.09 -11.20 5.39
C ASN A 144 11.81 -10.39 6.48
N ALA A 145 11.11 -9.52 7.19
CA ALA A 145 11.67 -8.74 8.29
C ALA A 145 12.27 -9.64 9.39
N MET A 146 11.59 -10.75 9.73
CA MET A 146 12.12 -11.72 10.68
C MET A 146 13.43 -12.35 10.19
N LYS A 147 13.51 -12.74 8.91
CA LYS A 147 14.74 -13.30 8.32
C LYS A 147 15.89 -12.31 8.39
N GLU A 148 15.64 -11.04 8.04
CA GLU A 148 16.67 -10.00 8.09
C GLU A 148 17.11 -9.72 9.53
N THR A 149 16.17 -9.70 10.49
CA THR A 149 16.51 -9.54 11.92
C THR A 149 17.41 -10.66 12.42
N VAL A 150 17.08 -11.91 12.07
CA VAL A 150 17.90 -13.08 12.44
C VAL A 150 19.26 -13.02 11.75
N PHE A 151 19.28 -12.70 10.46
CA PHE A 151 20.51 -12.61 9.68
C PHE A 151 21.45 -11.53 10.26
N GLU A 152 20.93 -10.35 10.56
CA GLU A 152 21.70 -9.27 11.20
C GLU A 152 22.26 -9.73 12.55
N ALA A 153 21.44 -10.34 13.41
CA ALA A 153 21.86 -10.79 14.72
C ALA A 153 23.01 -11.81 14.68
N LEU A 154 23.00 -12.68 13.66
CA LEU A 154 24.05 -13.69 13.47
C LEU A 154 25.34 -13.14 12.84
N THR A 155 25.23 -12.06 12.04
CA THR A 155 26.37 -11.55 11.25
C THR A 155 27.09 -10.38 11.91
N ASN A 156 26.40 -9.55 12.73
CA ASN A 156 26.98 -8.37 13.37
C ASN A 156 27.74 -8.69 14.69
N GLY A 157 27.90 -9.96 15.03
CA GLY A 157 28.57 -10.39 16.26
C GLY A 157 27.72 -10.34 17.55
N SER A 158 26.43 -10.03 17.44
CA SER A 158 25.50 -10.00 18.58
C SER A 158 25.16 -11.40 19.11
N CYS A 159 25.37 -12.44 18.27
CA CYS A 159 25.15 -13.84 18.60
C CYS A 159 26.41 -14.67 18.30
N PRO A 160 27.52 -14.47 19.03
CA PRO A 160 28.82 -15.09 18.69
C PRO A 160 28.82 -16.61 18.76
N THR A 161 27.95 -17.21 19.59
CA THR A 161 27.82 -18.69 19.65
C THR A 161 26.66 -19.21 18.81
N GLY A 162 25.81 -18.34 18.26
CA GLY A 162 24.60 -18.71 17.54
C GLY A 162 23.55 -19.40 18.41
N SER A 163 23.65 -19.28 19.74
CA SER A 163 22.73 -19.93 20.68
C SER A 163 21.35 -19.28 20.64
N TYR A 164 20.30 -20.09 20.88
CA TYR A 164 18.92 -19.59 20.98
C TYR A 164 18.79 -18.44 22.00
N TYR A 165 19.47 -18.54 23.14
CA TYR A 165 19.43 -17.53 24.19
C TYR A 165 20.01 -16.17 23.76
N GLU A 166 21.06 -16.16 22.96
CA GLU A 166 21.62 -14.94 22.37
C GLU A 166 20.68 -14.35 21.32
N LEU A 167 20.14 -15.20 20.45
CA LEU A 167 19.21 -14.79 19.42
C LEU A 167 17.91 -14.20 20.00
N GLU A 168 17.35 -14.85 21.04
CA GLU A 168 16.13 -14.38 21.70
C GLU A 168 16.25 -12.94 22.20
N LYS A 169 17.42 -12.54 22.70
CA LYS A 169 17.69 -11.15 23.14
C LYS A 169 17.69 -10.15 21.99
N GLN A 170 17.97 -10.59 20.77
CA GLN A 170 17.98 -9.75 19.58
C GLN A 170 16.61 -9.66 18.90
N LEU A 171 15.73 -10.64 19.14
CA LEU A 171 14.37 -10.66 18.59
C LEU A 171 13.44 -9.75 19.40
N THR A 172 13.69 -8.46 19.34
CA THR A 172 12.85 -7.43 19.95
C THR A 172 11.94 -6.79 18.91
N GLU A 173 10.86 -6.16 19.36
CA GLU A 173 9.96 -5.40 18.48
C GLU A 173 10.71 -4.29 17.73
N GLU A 174 11.63 -3.60 18.42
CA GLU A 174 12.44 -2.55 17.81
C GLU A 174 13.35 -3.09 16.70
N ASN A 175 14.10 -4.18 16.97
CA ASN A 175 14.99 -4.79 15.98
C ASN A 175 14.20 -5.35 14.80
N PHE A 176 13.04 -5.97 15.03
CA PHE A 176 12.15 -6.47 14.01
C PHE A 176 11.57 -5.32 13.15
N SER A 177 11.07 -4.28 13.80
CA SER A 177 10.41 -3.16 13.10
C SER A 177 11.33 -2.44 12.13
N ARG A 178 12.64 -2.34 12.44
CA ARG A 178 13.63 -1.72 11.54
C ARG A 178 13.78 -2.45 10.19
N HIS A 179 13.43 -3.72 10.13
CA HIS A 179 13.48 -4.52 8.90
C HIS A 179 12.16 -4.58 8.14
N LEU A 180 11.10 -3.95 8.64
CA LEU A 180 9.87 -3.79 7.88
C LEU A 180 10.08 -2.83 6.70
N ASP A 181 9.54 -3.16 5.54
CA ASP A 181 9.54 -2.26 4.37
C ASP A 181 8.81 -0.94 4.69
N THR A 182 7.87 -0.99 5.65
CA THR A 182 7.04 0.13 6.10
C THR A 182 7.66 0.96 7.22
N TYR A 183 8.83 0.60 7.73
CA TYR A 183 9.48 1.24 8.89
C TYR A 183 9.64 2.77 8.79
N PHE A 184 9.82 3.30 7.59
CA PHE A 184 10.08 4.73 7.36
C PHE A 184 8.84 5.64 7.42
N MET A 185 7.65 5.07 7.61
CA MET A 185 6.37 5.80 7.59
C MET A 185 5.49 5.43 8.79
N PRO A 186 4.64 6.33 9.29
CA PRO A 186 3.67 6.02 10.34
C PRO A 186 2.58 5.07 9.82
N ASP A 187 1.83 4.45 10.72
CA ASP A 187 0.64 3.68 10.37
C ASP A 187 -0.40 4.55 9.64
N PRO A 188 -1.18 3.99 8.70
CA PRO A 188 -2.25 4.72 8.03
C PRO A 188 -3.32 5.17 9.02
N GLU A 189 -3.61 6.47 9.07
CA GLU A 189 -4.75 7.01 9.82
C GLU A 189 -6.07 6.81 9.08
N LEU A 190 -6.01 6.57 7.77
CA LEU A 190 -7.14 6.33 6.90
C LEU A 190 -6.83 5.24 5.89
N LEU A 191 -7.65 4.18 5.88
CA LEU A 191 -7.60 3.11 4.90
C LEU A 191 -8.93 3.05 4.13
N THR A 192 -8.88 3.05 2.80
CA THR A 192 -10.05 2.97 1.93
C THR A 192 -9.77 2.15 0.67
N ASP A 193 -10.80 1.88 -0.13
CA ASP A 193 -10.67 1.26 -1.44
C ASP A 193 -10.95 2.25 -2.59
N THR A 194 -10.54 1.86 -3.81
CA THR A 194 -10.67 2.73 -5.00
C THR A 194 -12.10 2.94 -5.47
N LEU A 195 -13.04 2.03 -5.23
CA LEU A 195 -14.44 2.20 -5.64
C LEU A 195 -15.07 3.42 -4.99
N LEU A 196 -14.78 3.63 -3.70
CA LEU A 196 -15.21 4.82 -2.98
C LEU A 196 -14.55 6.11 -3.50
N VAL A 197 -13.34 6.01 -4.02
CA VAL A 197 -12.58 7.18 -4.48
C VAL A 197 -13.04 7.65 -5.87
N PHE A 198 -13.46 6.74 -6.78
CA PHE A 198 -13.98 7.12 -8.10
C PHE A 198 -15.22 8.00 -8.01
N ASP A 199 -16.15 7.68 -7.12
CA ASP A 199 -17.44 8.34 -7.03
C ASP A 199 -17.47 9.44 -5.97
N LEU A 200 -16.55 9.42 -5.01
CA LEU A 200 -16.62 10.17 -3.77
C LEU A 200 -15.40 11.07 -3.48
N LEU A 201 -14.40 11.19 -4.38
CA LEU A 201 -13.23 12.01 -4.10
C LEU A 201 -13.61 13.42 -3.59
N PRO A 202 -14.61 14.12 -4.16
CA PRO A 202 -15.08 15.39 -3.61
C PRO A 202 -15.86 15.26 -2.31
N LEU A 203 -16.53 14.11 -2.07
CA LEU A 203 -17.28 13.82 -0.84
C LEU A 203 -16.41 13.18 0.23
N PHE A 204 -15.40 12.40 -0.17
CA PHE A 204 -14.45 11.75 0.71
C PHE A 204 -13.60 12.76 1.48
N VAL A 205 -13.11 13.77 0.79
CA VAL A 205 -12.45 14.92 1.41
C VAL A 205 -13.41 15.69 2.33
N ARG A 206 -14.74 15.64 2.05
CA ARG A 206 -15.78 16.28 2.90
C ARG A 206 -16.17 15.44 4.11
N ALA A 207 -16.25 14.11 3.98
CA ALA A 207 -16.87 13.24 5.00
C ALA A 207 -15.86 12.73 6.06
N HIS A 208 -14.59 12.59 5.72
CA HIS A 208 -13.59 11.95 6.57
C HIS A 208 -12.64 12.91 7.29
N GLY A 209 -12.86 14.21 7.19
CA GLY A 209 -12.25 15.18 8.12
C GLY A 209 -12.61 14.90 9.60
N CYS A 210 -13.18 13.73 9.91
CA CYS A 210 -13.74 13.46 11.23
C CYS A 210 -13.48 12.09 11.83
N ALA A 211 -12.84 11.16 11.17
CA ALA A 211 -12.68 9.82 11.73
C ALA A 211 -11.22 9.49 12.04
N ARG A 212 -10.71 10.05 13.13
CA ARG A 212 -9.73 9.34 13.95
C ARG A 212 -10.48 8.14 14.51
N ALA A 213 -10.23 6.92 14.05
CA ALA A 213 -10.52 5.75 14.86
C ALA A 213 -9.63 5.88 16.12
N PRO A 214 -10.20 5.97 17.32
CA PRO A 214 -9.39 5.93 18.52
C PRO A 214 -8.91 4.49 18.67
N TYR A 215 -7.66 4.21 18.35
CA TYR A 215 -6.93 3.15 19.01
C TYR A 215 -6.67 3.65 20.45
N GLY A 216 -7.72 3.63 21.24
CA GLY A 216 -7.73 3.90 22.66
C GLY A 216 -8.32 2.67 23.34
N GLU A 217 -7.63 2.19 24.35
CA GLU A 217 -7.96 1.10 25.25
C GLU A 217 -9.48 0.95 25.49
N GLY A 218 -10.05 -0.21 25.12
CA GLY A 218 -11.41 -0.59 25.49
C GLY A 218 -12.20 -1.26 24.39
N GLU A 219 -12.27 -2.59 24.52
CA GLU A 219 -13.14 -3.57 23.88
C GLU A 219 -13.02 -3.82 22.37
N PRO A 220 -12.86 -5.10 21.97
CA PRO A 220 -12.85 -5.51 20.56
C PRO A 220 -14.27 -5.36 19.99
N ARG A 221 -14.60 -4.23 19.40
CA ARG A 221 -15.75 -4.13 18.52
C ARG A 221 -15.43 -4.90 17.24
N LYS A 222 -16.15 -5.99 17.11
CA LYS A 222 -16.22 -6.95 16.02
C LYS A 222 -15.97 -6.31 14.65
N ALA A 223 -14.87 -6.70 14.04
CA ALA A 223 -14.59 -6.52 12.62
C ALA A 223 -15.50 -7.42 11.76
N GLU A 224 -16.80 -7.48 12.07
CA GLU A 224 -17.76 -8.37 11.42
C GLU A 224 -18.40 -7.78 10.15
N HIS A 225 -18.08 -6.55 9.78
CA HIS A 225 -18.79 -5.91 8.65
C HIS A 225 -17.97 -5.76 7.37
N CYS A 226 -16.68 -6.09 7.36
CA CYS A 226 -15.88 -6.09 6.13
C CYS A 226 -15.67 -7.48 5.49
N LEU A 227 -16.19 -8.56 6.11
CA LEU A 227 -16.11 -9.93 5.59
C LEU A 227 -17.51 -10.49 5.29
N GLN A 228 -18.34 -9.75 4.59
CA GLN A 228 -19.58 -10.34 4.07
C GLN A 228 -19.26 -11.21 2.85
N ARG A 229 -19.08 -12.50 3.18
CA ARG A 229 -19.52 -13.70 2.48
C ARG A 229 -19.22 -13.78 0.99
N ASP A 230 -18.16 -14.50 0.70
CA ASP A 230 -18.10 -15.30 -0.54
C ASP A 230 -19.16 -16.43 -0.41
N PRO A 231 -20.20 -16.48 -1.24
CA PRO A 231 -21.25 -17.50 -1.17
C PRO A 231 -20.79 -18.92 -1.58
N ARG A 232 -19.52 -19.15 -1.85
CA ARG A 232 -18.96 -20.39 -2.38
C ARG A 232 -18.33 -21.31 -1.33
N HIS A 233 -18.36 -20.96 -0.05
CA HIS A 233 -17.94 -21.86 1.05
C HIS A 233 -19.05 -22.08 2.07
N PRO A 234 -19.88 -23.15 1.93
CA PRO A 234 -20.74 -23.62 2.98
C PRO A 234 -19.88 -24.22 4.10
N GLY A 235 -20.07 -23.71 5.32
CA GLY A 235 -19.36 -24.13 6.52
C GLY A 235 -19.42 -25.64 6.74
N ARG A 236 -18.29 -26.24 7.08
CA ARG A 236 -18.25 -27.56 7.69
C ARG A 236 -18.56 -27.39 9.18
N HIS A 237 -19.71 -27.88 9.58
CA HIS A 237 -19.98 -28.19 10.98
C HIS A 237 -19.12 -29.37 11.39
N ASN A 238 -18.31 -29.20 12.42
CA ASN A 238 -17.73 -30.32 13.14
C ASN A 238 -18.69 -30.74 14.23
N ALA A 239 -19.03 -32.05 14.19
CA ALA A 239 -19.58 -32.79 15.32
C ALA A 239 -18.45 -33.07 16.33
#